data_dbe8da5ec154df6c730fb49613abdc35
#
_entry.id   dbe8da5ec154df6c730fb49613abdc35
#
_cell.length_a   1.000
_cell.length_b   1.000
_cell.length_c   1.000
_cell.angle_alpha   90.00
_cell.angle_beta   90.00
_cell.angle_gamma   90.00
#
_symmetry.space_group_name_H-M   'P 1'
#
loop_
_entity.id
_entity.type
_entity.pdbx_description
1 polymer ?
#
loop_
_entity_poly.entity_id
_entity_poly.type
_entity_poly.pdbx_seq_one_letter_code
_entity_poly.pdbx_strand_id
1 'polypeptide(L)'
;MNARFCCRFPLAVSPRLIMRDVSLIPARPGEAYAVTRSAAQLSWLDDPAIAARLVTLSAGALRAVLAPDIGGALAAFYEVTPEGPLHWLRPALPEAFEARDPLRMASFPLFPYCNRIRDARFAFDGATIDLAGNDPHFAHALHGNAWRRPWRVGARSESAVDLHFEHEPNASVTGDWPFRYRARQRIELRGGALHITLSARNLADRPMPFGMGHHPYYPRTAATRIHADVQAMWHADTDVLPTHLGPHPAVDALRAGMSPDAFDLDNNFSNWSRAATIAWPDERRKLTMRADAPFDHLVVFAPANDPQLCVEPVTNTTDCFNAVGTQKHVGGCVLQPGEEIEAALSWTPNRE
;
A
#
# COMPACT_ATOMS: atom_id res chain seq x y z
N MET A 1 -1.76 68.88 -19.01
CA MET A 1 -1.99 68.56 -17.60
C MET A 1 -2.33 67.07 -17.52
N ASN A 2 -1.37 66.26 -17.14
CA ASN A 2 -1.45 64.81 -17.15
C ASN A 2 -1.81 64.34 -15.75
N ALA A 3 -2.90 63.59 -15.59
CA ALA A 3 -3.17 62.81 -14.39
C ALA A 3 -3.18 61.34 -14.77
N ARG A 4 -2.10 60.63 -14.38
CA ARG A 4 -2.03 59.17 -14.43
C ARG A 4 -2.71 58.60 -13.18
N PHE A 5 -3.82 57.90 -13.35
CA PHE A 5 -4.41 57.07 -12.31
C PHE A 5 -3.75 55.68 -12.36
N CYS A 6 -3.02 55.36 -11.31
CA CYS A 6 -2.41 54.06 -11.09
C CYS A 6 -3.36 53.24 -10.19
N CYS A 7 -4.16 52.36 -10.78
CA CYS A 7 -4.97 51.42 -10.04
C CYS A 7 -4.04 50.22 -9.60
N ARG A 8 -3.65 50.21 -8.36
CA ARG A 8 -3.10 49.02 -7.71
C ARG A 8 -4.28 48.12 -7.27
N PHE A 9 -4.39 46.95 -7.89
CA PHE A 9 -5.20 45.87 -7.36
C PHE A 9 -4.40 45.17 -6.27
N PRO A 10 -4.94 44.90 -5.09
CA PRO A 10 -4.33 44.03 -4.12
C PRO A 10 -4.48 42.60 -4.62
N LEU A 11 -3.35 41.89 -4.76
CA LEU A 11 -3.32 40.46 -4.90
C LEU A 11 -3.91 39.85 -3.63
N ALA A 12 -5.11 39.33 -3.72
CA ALA A 12 -5.71 38.48 -2.71
C ALA A 12 -4.91 37.16 -2.70
N VAL A 13 -4.02 37.04 -1.73
CA VAL A 13 -3.40 35.77 -1.35
C VAL A 13 -4.51 34.93 -0.75
N SER A 14 -5.05 34.01 -1.53
CA SER A 14 -5.92 32.95 -1.02
C SER A 14 -5.11 32.10 -0.04
N PRO A 15 -5.56 31.88 1.19
CA PRO A 15 -4.90 30.94 2.07
C PRO A 15 -5.11 29.55 1.48
N ARG A 16 -4.08 29.00 0.83
CA ARG A 16 -4.03 27.58 0.53
C ARG A 16 -4.11 26.85 1.87
N LEU A 17 -5.22 26.19 2.08
CA LEU A 17 -5.38 25.20 3.13
C LEU A 17 -4.27 24.16 2.91
N ILE A 18 -3.27 24.18 3.77
CA ILE A 18 -2.23 23.15 3.84
C ILE A 18 -2.94 21.92 4.39
N MET A 19 -3.42 21.06 3.50
CA MET A 19 -3.90 19.74 3.90
C MET A 19 -2.69 18.87 4.24
N ARG A 20 -2.26 18.95 5.49
CA ARG A 20 -1.52 17.90 6.18
C ARG A 20 -2.49 16.78 6.58
N ASP A 21 -3.12 16.08 5.65
CA ASP A 21 -4.14 15.15 6.08
C ASP A 21 -4.29 13.95 5.14
N VAL A 22 -3.23 13.12 5.09
CA VAL A 22 -3.38 11.69 4.79
C VAL A 22 -3.51 10.88 6.10
N SER A 23 -3.31 11.54 7.24
CA SER A 23 -3.53 10.99 8.58
C SER A 23 -5.01 11.06 9.04
N LEU A 24 -5.95 11.22 8.15
CA LEU A 24 -7.37 11.38 8.48
C LEU A 24 -8.09 10.08 8.81
N ILE A 25 -7.52 9.34 9.75
CA ILE A 25 -8.29 8.71 10.78
C ILE A 25 -7.74 9.29 12.07
N PRO A 26 -8.39 10.26 12.73
CA PRO A 26 -7.98 10.59 14.06
C PRO A 26 -8.17 9.35 14.93
N ALA A 27 -7.06 8.63 15.19
CA ALA A 27 -7.02 7.82 16.38
C ALA A 27 -7.30 8.80 17.52
N ARG A 28 -8.28 8.51 18.35
CA ARG A 28 -8.50 9.32 19.55
C ARG A 28 -7.18 9.36 20.32
N PRO A 29 -6.68 10.52 20.75
CA PRO A 29 -5.46 10.60 21.52
C PRO A 29 -5.58 9.64 22.72
N GLY A 30 -4.71 8.61 22.77
CA GLY A 30 -4.69 7.62 23.85
C GLY A 30 -5.15 6.21 23.50
N GLU A 31 -5.76 5.95 22.36
CA GLU A 31 -5.98 4.57 21.87
C GLU A 31 -4.71 4.07 21.14
N ALA A 32 -3.71 3.71 21.92
CA ALA A 32 -2.60 2.92 21.40
C ALA A 32 -3.17 1.62 20.86
N TYR A 33 -2.81 1.21 19.62
CA TYR A 33 -3.07 -0.14 19.08
C TYR A 33 -2.26 -1.21 19.88
N ALA A 34 -2.29 -1.06 21.21
CA ALA A 34 -1.46 -1.82 22.14
C ALA A 34 -1.97 -3.25 22.39
N VAL A 35 -3.05 -3.68 21.74
CA VAL A 35 -3.61 -5.01 22.00
C VAL A 35 -3.50 -5.86 20.75
N THR A 36 -2.37 -6.53 20.61
CA THR A 36 -2.12 -7.51 19.53
C THR A 36 -2.93 -8.80 19.70
N ARG A 37 -3.70 -8.93 20.80
CA ARG A 37 -4.50 -10.12 21.17
C ARG A 37 -5.90 -9.74 21.66
N SER A 38 -6.74 -9.15 20.82
CA SER A 38 -8.12 -8.91 21.19
C SER A 38 -9.09 -9.57 20.21
N ALA A 39 -9.91 -10.49 20.71
CA ALA A 39 -11.03 -11.04 19.94
C ALA A 39 -12.00 -9.94 19.50
N ALA A 40 -12.12 -8.85 20.26
CA ALA A 40 -12.93 -7.68 19.89
C ALA A 40 -12.49 -7.02 18.59
N GLN A 41 -11.23 -7.18 18.17
CA GLN A 41 -10.74 -6.67 16.88
C GLN A 41 -11.25 -7.46 15.67
N LEU A 42 -11.88 -8.62 15.87
CA LEU A 42 -12.52 -9.43 14.84
C LEU A 42 -14.04 -9.50 15.00
N SER A 43 -14.64 -8.64 15.83
CA SER A 43 -16.10 -8.64 16.10
C SER A 43 -16.94 -8.45 14.83
N TRP A 44 -16.39 -7.86 13.79
CA TRP A 44 -17.04 -7.78 12.48
C TRP A 44 -17.26 -9.14 11.80
N LEU A 45 -16.57 -10.22 12.22
CA LEU A 45 -16.86 -11.59 11.77
C LEU A 45 -18.19 -12.13 12.33
N ASP A 46 -18.67 -11.57 13.44
CA ASP A 46 -19.93 -11.95 14.05
C ASP A 46 -21.15 -11.30 13.36
N ASP A 47 -20.92 -10.30 12.50
CA ASP A 47 -21.95 -9.72 11.66
C ASP A 47 -22.18 -10.59 10.40
N PRO A 48 -23.39 -11.23 10.28
CA PRO A 48 -23.67 -12.10 9.15
C PRO A 48 -23.60 -11.39 7.78
N ALA A 49 -23.93 -10.10 7.71
CA ALA A 49 -23.88 -9.34 6.47
C ALA A 49 -22.46 -9.04 6.02
N ILE A 50 -21.54 -8.84 6.96
CA ILE A 50 -20.10 -8.72 6.68
C ILE A 50 -19.53 -10.09 6.34
N ALA A 51 -19.75 -11.09 7.20
CA ALA A 51 -19.19 -12.44 7.05
C ALA A 51 -19.54 -13.09 5.70
N ALA A 52 -20.76 -12.88 5.20
CA ALA A 52 -21.21 -13.41 3.91
C ALA A 52 -20.41 -12.87 2.69
N ARG A 53 -19.71 -11.75 2.84
CA ARG A 53 -18.91 -11.10 1.80
C ARG A 53 -17.43 -11.47 1.86
N LEU A 54 -17.02 -12.17 2.90
CA LEU A 54 -15.62 -12.47 3.19
C LEU A 54 -15.22 -13.87 2.68
N VAL A 55 -13.95 -14.03 2.42
CA VAL A 55 -13.32 -15.33 2.17
C VAL A 55 -12.31 -15.60 3.27
N THR A 56 -12.54 -16.64 4.07
CA THR A 56 -11.60 -17.08 5.10
C THR A 56 -10.79 -18.26 4.59
N LEU A 57 -9.46 -18.15 4.71
CA LEU A 57 -8.50 -19.22 4.47
C LEU A 57 -7.98 -19.74 5.79
N SER A 58 -7.72 -21.07 5.84
CA SER A 58 -7.26 -21.78 7.03
C SER A 58 -6.13 -22.74 6.67
N ALA A 59 -5.07 -22.74 7.49
CA ALA A 59 -4.02 -23.77 7.44
C ALA A 59 -3.39 -23.90 8.84
N GLY A 60 -3.62 -25.00 9.52
CA GLY A 60 -3.25 -25.16 10.93
C GLY A 60 -3.86 -24.07 11.80
N ALA A 61 -3.02 -23.37 12.58
CA ALA A 61 -3.46 -22.25 13.41
C ALA A 61 -3.62 -20.93 12.63
N LEU A 62 -3.08 -20.80 11.41
CA LEU A 62 -3.12 -19.56 10.63
C LEU A 62 -4.48 -19.34 9.98
N ARG A 63 -4.88 -18.08 9.96
CA ARG A 63 -6.09 -17.59 9.29
C ARG A 63 -5.76 -16.34 8.47
N ALA A 64 -6.28 -16.28 7.24
CA ALA A 64 -6.30 -15.08 6.42
C ALA A 64 -7.74 -14.81 6.00
N VAL A 65 -8.24 -13.60 6.25
CA VAL A 65 -9.60 -13.18 5.92
C VAL A 65 -9.51 -12.11 4.85
N LEU A 66 -10.24 -12.31 3.74
CA LEU A 66 -10.22 -11.41 2.60
C LEU A 66 -11.59 -10.74 2.42
N ALA A 67 -11.58 -9.50 1.96
CA ALA A 67 -12.73 -8.71 1.54
C ALA A 67 -12.62 -8.41 0.03
N PRO A 68 -13.01 -9.36 -0.85
CA PRO A 68 -12.82 -9.22 -2.30
C PRO A 68 -13.51 -7.99 -2.89
N ASP A 69 -14.66 -7.62 -2.33
CA ASP A 69 -15.45 -6.47 -2.77
C ASP A 69 -14.93 -5.11 -2.25
N ILE A 70 -13.89 -5.12 -1.40
CA ILE A 70 -13.21 -3.92 -0.92
C ILE A 70 -11.75 -3.97 -1.40
N GLY A 71 -11.53 -3.69 -2.68
CA GLY A 71 -10.19 -3.63 -3.28
C GLY A 71 -9.42 -4.95 -3.34
N GLY A 72 -10.08 -6.10 -3.17
CA GLY A 72 -9.38 -7.38 -3.05
C GLY A 72 -8.51 -7.47 -1.79
N ALA A 73 -8.85 -6.73 -0.76
CA ALA A 73 -8.03 -6.52 0.43
C ALA A 73 -8.03 -7.75 1.36
N LEU A 74 -6.96 -7.87 2.15
CA LEU A 74 -6.92 -8.66 3.38
C LEU A 74 -7.59 -7.86 4.50
N ALA A 75 -8.57 -8.47 5.17
CA ALA A 75 -9.20 -7.91 6.36
C ALA A 75 -8.44 -8.33 7.64
N ALA A 76 -7.82 -9.51 7.67
CA ALA A 76 -6.99 -9.97 8.77
C ALA A 76 -5.99 -11.05 8.34
N PHE A 77 -4.84 -11.10 9.03
CA PHE A 77 -3.93 -12.24 9.05
C PHE A 77 -3.51 -12.48 10.50
N TYR A 78 -3.86 -13.64 11.02
CA TYR A 78 -3.66 -13.96 12.43
C TYR A 78 -3.45 -15.46 12.68
N GLU A 79 -2.96 -15.79 13.88
CA GLU A 79 -2.85 -17.13 14.41
C GLU A 79 -3.89 -17.34 15.51
N VAL A 80 -4.59 -18.47 15.47
CA VAL A 80 -5.48 -18.90 16.55
C VAL A 80 -4.64 -19.46 17.68
N THR A 81 -4.74 -18.87 18.87
CA THR A 81 -4.05 -19.34 20.07
C THR A 81 -5.05 -19.60 21.20
N PRO A 82 -4.69 -20.34 22.25
CA PRO A 82 -5.56 -20.54 23.42
C PRO A 82 -6.00 -19.24 24.10
N GLU A 83 -5.16 -18.19 24.01
CA GLU A 83 -5.42 -16.87 24.58
C GLU A 83 -6.22 -15.94 23.64
N GLY A 84 -6.61 -16.44 22.46
CA GLY A 84 -7.31 -15.66 21.43
C GLY A 84 -6.48 -15.45 20.17
N PRO A 85 -6.98 -14.65 19.20
CA PRO A 85 -6.27 -14.38 17.95
C PRO A 85 -5.00 -13.56 18.19
N LEU A 86 -3.88 -14.01 17.63
CA LEU A 86 -2.61 -13.28 17.60
C LEU A 86 -2.45 -12.65 16.22
N HIS A 87 -2.61 -11.34 16.12
CA HIS A 87 -2.60 -10.63 14.86
C HIS A 87 -1.17 -10.42 14.33
N TRP A 88 -0.91 -10.89 13.11
CA TRP A 88 0.34 -10.69 12.39
C TRP A 88 0.31 -9.42 11.53
N LEU A 89 -0.85 -9.06 10.98
CA LEU A 89 -1.14 -7.76 10.43
C LEU A 89 -2.21 -7.08 11.29
N ARG A 90 -2.26 -5.75 11.28
CA ARG A 90 -3.34 -4.98 11.90
C ARG A 90 -4.67 -5.42 11.29
N PRO A 91 -5.64 -5.92 12.04
CA PRO A 91 -6.92 -6.31 11.48
C PRO A 91 -7.69 -5.09 10.94
N ALA A 92 -8.63 -5.35 10.04
CA ALA A 92 -9.54 -4.32 9.55
C ALA A 92 -10.27 -3.63 10.71
N LEU A 93 -10.47 -2.32 10.57
CA LEU A 93 -11.32 -1.57 11.47
C LEU A 93 -12.79 -1.84 11.12
N PRO A 94 -13.71 -1.92 12.09
CA PRO A 94 -15.13 -2.20 11.83
C PRO A 94 -15.75 -1.28 10.77
N GLU A 95 -15.39 0.00 10.79
CA GLU A 95 -15.89 1.03 9.87
C GLU A 95 -15.43 0.82 8.42
N ALA A 96 -14.39 0.00 8.21
CA ALA A 96 -13.90 -0.32 6.87
C ALA A 96 -14.96 -0.97 5.99
N PHE A 97 -15.82 -1.78 6.58
CA PHE A 97 -16.81 -2.58 5.84
C PHE A 97 -18.01 -1.74 5.39
N GLU A 98 -18.46 -0.78 6.20
CA GLU A 98 -19.53 0.16 5.87
C GLU A 98 -19.01 1.20 4.84
N ALA A 99 -17.87 1.80 5.12
CA ALA A 99 -17.23 2.80 4.24
C ALA A 99 -16.68 2.19 2.96
N ARG A 100 -16.50 0.86 2.89
CA ARG A 100 -15.79 0.14 1.80
C ARG A 100 -14.39 0.72 1.55
N ASP A 101 -13.67 1.00 2.66
CA ASP A 101 -12.42 1.73 2.65
C ASP A 101 -11.21 0.80 2.82
N PRO A 102 -10.40 0.56 1.76
CA PRO A 102 -9.21 -0.28 1.83
C PRO A 102 -8.14 0.23 2.78
N LEU A 103 -8.04 1.55 3.03
CA LEU A 103 -7.06 2.13 3.95
C LEU A 103 -7.28 1.68 5.40
N ARG A 104 -8.48 1.17 5.71
CA ARG A 104 -8.84 0.61 7.01
C ARG A 104 -8.74 -0.91 7.08
N MET A 105 -8.32 -1.57 5.99
CA MET A 105 -8.08 -3.01 5.91
C MET A 105 -6.69 -3.37 6.47
N ALA A 106 -6.39 -4.66 6.57
CA ALA A 106 -5.08 -5.15 7.02
C ALA A 106 -4.01 -4.99 5.94
N SER A 107 -4.39 -5.14 4.68
CA SER A 107 -3.51 -4.94 3.52
C SER A 107 -4.32 -4.93 2.24
N PHE A 108 -3.83 -4.28 1.18
CA PHE A 108 -4.47 -4.28 -0.13
C PHE A 108 -3.44 -4.22 -1.27
N PRO A 109 -3.80 -4.71 -2.48
CA PRO A 109 -2.90 -4.69 -3.63
C PRO A 109 -2.85 -3.32 -4.27
N LEU A 110 -1.71 -2.99 -4.86
CA LEU A 110 -1.46 -1.77 -5.61
C LEU A 110 -1.29 -2.09 -7.09
N PHE A 111 -2.20 -1.61 -7.94
CA PHE A 111 -2.20 -1.75 -9.39
C PHE A 111 -2.86 -0.55 -10.07
N PRO A 112 -2.39 -0.08 -11.24
CA PRO A 112 -1.22 -0.50 -12.01
C PRO A 112 0.03 0.32 -11.69
N TYR A 113 0.08 1.02 -10.57
CA TYR A 113 1.24 1.70 -9.99
C TYR A 113 1.10 1.82 -8.49
N CYS A 114 2.25 2.04 -7.82
CA CYS A 114 2.30 2.23 -6.38
C CYS A 114 2.49 3.71 -6.05
N ASN A 115 1.90 4.14 -4.93
CA ASN A 115 2.04 5.48 -4.37
C ASN A 115 1.50 6.60 -5.30
N ARG A 116 2.01 7.83 -5.17
CA ARG A 116 1.49 9.04 -5.82
C ARG A 116 2.03 9.24 -7.23
N ILE A 117 1.22 9.85 -8.11
CA ILE A 117 1.65 10.44 -9.38
C ILE A 117 1.39 11.94 -9.28
N ARG A 118 2.45 12.76 -9.43
CA ARG A 118 2.43 14.22 -9.33
C ARG A 118 1.36 14.84 -10.20
N ASP A 119 0.54 15.71 -9.61
CA ASP A 119 -0.55 16.44 -10.29
C ASP A 119 -1.51 15.53 -11.07
N ALA A 120 -1.53 14.23 -10.70
CA ALA A 120 -2.28 13.18 -11.39
C ALA A 120 -1.99 13.11 -12.89
N ARG A 121 -0.76 13.44 -13.33
CA ARG A 121 -0.38 13.50 -14.74
C ARG A 121 1.02 12.96 -14.99
N PHE A 122 1.20 12.38 -16.16
CA PHE A 122 2.51 11.99 -16.68
C PHE A 122 2.51 11.90 -18.21
N ALA A 123 3.70 11.97 -18.81
CA ALA A 123 3.87 11.77 -20.25
C ALA A 123 4.23 10.31 -20.54
N PHE A 124 3.56 9.69 -21.49
CA PHE A 124 3.85 8.34 -21.94
C PHE A 124 3.49 8.14 -23.42
N ASP A 125 4.42 7.58 -24.19
CA ASP A 125 4.26 7.27 -25.62
C ASP A 125 3.72 8.46 -26.46
N GLY A 126 4.32 9.65 -26.22
CA GLY A 126 3.97 10.89 -26.91
C GLY A 126 2.64 11.54 -26.52
N ALA A 127 1.93 10.98 -25.54
CA ALA A 127 0.68 11.52 -25.01
C ALA A 127 0.83 11.95 -23.54
N THR A 128 0.02 12.92 -23.13
CA THR A 128 -0.18 13.21 -21.70
C THR A 128 -1.31 12.34 -21.17
N ILE A 129 -1.02 11.54 -20.15
CA ILE A 129 -2.01 10.78 -19.39
C ILE A 129 -2.47 11.65 -18.21
N ASP A 130 -3.78 11.88 -18.13
CA ASP A 130 -4.42 12.67 -17.08
C ASP A 130 -5.27 11.75 -16.20
N LEU A 131 -4.89 11.61 -14.95
CA LEU A 131 -5.56 10.80 -13.93
C LEU A 131 -6.35 11.69 -12.95
N ALA A 132 -6.56 12.97 -13.26
CA ALA A 132 -7.33 13.88 -12.43
C ALA A 132 -8.75 13.32 -12.18
N GLY A 133 -9.15 13.27 -10.90
CA GLY A 133 -10.41 12.63 -10.51
C GLY A 133 -10.29 11.16 -10.08
N ASN A 134 -9.11 10.56 -10.15
CA ASN A 134 -8.82 9.23 -9.61
C ASN A 134 -9.22 9.13 -8.11
N ASP A 135 -8.97 10.19 -7.34
CA ASP A 135 -9.41 10.34 -5.97
C ASP A 135 -9.65 11.83 -5.62
N PRO A 136 -10.87 12.23 -5.27
CA PRO A 136 -11.18 13.63 -4.95
C PRO A 136 -10.53 14.13 -3.66
N HIS A 137 -10.03 13.25 -2.80
CA HIS A 137 -9.42 13.60 -1.52
C HIS A 137 -7.91 13.84 -1.62
N PHE A 138 -7.27 13.48 -2.75
CA PHE A 138 -5.83 13.62 -2.95
C PHE A 138 -5.54 14.55 -4.14
N ALA A 139 -4.60 15.47 -3.95
CA ALA A 139 -4.11 16.34 -5.02
C ALA A 139 -3.39 15.57 -6.13
N HIS A 140 -2.85 14.38 -5.80
CA HIS A 140 -2.10 13.50 -6.67
C HIS A 140 -2.89 12.20 -6.86
N ALA A 141 -2.79 11.58 -8.03
CA ALA A 141 -3.35 10.25 -8.21
C ALA A 141 -2.60 9.23 -7.33
N LEU A 142 -3.32 8.31 -6.68
CA LEU A 142 -2.79 7.42 -5.65
C LEU A 142 -3.08 5.95 -5.96
N HIS A 143 -2.04 5.10 -5.89
CA HIS A 143 -2.10 3.63 -5.88
C HIS A 143 -2.81 2.95 -7.07
N GLY A 144 -3.03 3.68 -8.17
CA GLY A 144 -3.80 3.16 -9.30
C GLY A 144 -5.29 3.05 -9.01
N ASN A 145 -5.98 2.13 -9.69
CA ASN A 145 -7.43 2.05 -9.61
C ASN A 145 -7.97 0.72 -9.02
N ALA A 146 -7.16 -0.34 -8.98
CA ALA A 146 -7.64 -1.66 -8.59
C ALA A 146 -7.95 -1.79 -7.08
N TRP A 147 -7.24 -1.04 -6.23
CA TRP A 147 -7.39 -1.10 -4.77
C TRP A 147 -8.73 -0.56 -4.25
N ARG A 148 -9.46 0.22 -5.03
CA ARG A 148 -10.78 0.77 -4.67
C ARG A 148 -11.95 0.08 -5.35
N ARG A 149 -11.68 -0.94 -6.16
CA ARG A 149 -12.71 -1.62 -6.94
C ARG A 149 -12.90 -3.06 -6.48
N PRO A 150 -14.09 -3.65 -6.64
CA PRO A 150 -14.32 -5.03 -6.27
C PRO A 150 -13.53 -6.00 -7.17
N TRP A 151 -13.02 -7.06 -6.55
CA TRP A 151 -12.37 -8.18 -7.21
C TRP A 151 -13.29 -9.39 -7.22
N ARG A 152 -13.29 -10.13 -8.31
CA ARG A 152 -14.08 -11.35 -8.46
C ARG A 152 -13.32 -12.52 -7.85
N VAL A 153 -14.01 -13.32 -7.04
CA VAL A 153 -13.49 -14.58 -6.51
C VAL A 153 -13.47 -15.63 -7.64
N GLY A 154 -12.31 -16.24 -7.86
CA GLY A 154 -12.08 -17.33 -8.77
C GLY A 154 -12.04 -18.68 -8.06
N ALA A 155 -11.03 -19.51 -8.40
CA ALA A 155 -10.81 -20.78 -7.74
C ALA A 155 -10.48 -20.60 -6.27
N ARG A 156 -11.04 -21.45 -5.40
CA ARG A 156 -10.75 -21.41 -3.96
C ARG A 156 -10.71 -22.82 -3.38
N SER A 157 -9.90 -22.96 -2.34
CA SER A 157 -9.84 -24.11 -1.43
C SER A 157 -9.92 -23.64 0.00
N GLU A 158 -9.73 -24.52 0.95
CA GLU A 158 -9.63 -24.15 2.38
C GLU A 158 -8.45 -23.19 2.66
N SER A 159 -7.33 -23.39 1.96
CA SER A 159 -6.08 -22.65 2.24
C SER A 159 -5.66 -21.69 1.12
N ALA A 160 -6.39 -21.58 0.02
CA ALA A 160 -6.04 -20.71 -1.11
C ALA A 160 -7.25 -20.13 -1.81
N VAL A 161 -7.07 -18.93 -2.39
CA VAL A 161 -8.05 -18.27 -3.26
C VAL A 161 -7.38 -17.47 -4.35
N ASP A 162 -7.98 -17.48 -5.54
CA ASP A 162 -7.65 -16.56 -6.63
C ASP A 162 -8.66 -15.41 -6.66
N LEU A 163 -8.16 -14.18 -6.67
CA LEU A 163 -8.94 -12.98 -6.90
C LEU A 163 -8.55 -12.37 -8.25
N HIS A 164 -9.54 -11.96 -9.03
CA HIS A 164 -9.38 -11.41 -10.37
C HIS A 164 -9.97 -10.03 -10.47
N PHE A 165 -9.23 -9.14 -11.09
CA PHE A 165 -9.66 -7.80 -11.46
C PHE A 165 -9.43 -7.59 -12.96
N GLU A 166 -10.38 -6.99 -13.65
CA GLU A 166 -10.22 -6.56 -15.04
C GLU A 166 -10.64 -5.10 -15.13
N HIS A 167 -9.77 -4.29 -15.68
CA HIS A 167 -10.03 -2.91 -15.96
C HIS A 167 -10.29 -2.71 -17.45
N GLU A 168 -11.44 -2.15 -17.76
CA GLU A 168 -11.80 -1.65 -19.07
C GLU A 168 -11.86 -0.12 -19.00
N PRO A 169 -11.05 0.59 -19.77
CA PRO A 169 -11.04 2.07 -19.76
C PRO A 169 -12.42 2.63 -20.12
N ASN A 170 -12.87 3.63 -19.36
CA ASN A 170 -14.11 4.33 -19.65
C ASN A 170 -13.83 5.80 -19.98
N ALA A 171 -13.85 6.13 -21.27
CA ALA A 171 -13.60 7.49 -21.74
C ALA A 171 -14.58 8.56 -21.20
N SER A 172 -15.74 8.15 -20.65
CA SER A 172 -16.69 9.05 -20.01
C SER A 172 -16.33 9.37 -18.56
N VAL A 173 -15.33 8.69 -18.00
CA VAL A 173 -14.84 8.93 -16.63
C VAL A 173 -13.53 9.72 -16.72
N THR A 174 -13.58 10.95 -16.27
CA THR A 174 -12.37 11.79 -16.20
C THR A 174 -11.37 11.15 -15.25
N GLY A 175 -10.12 11.01 -15.71
CA GLY A 175 -9.04 10.49 -14.88
C GLY A 175 -9.00 8.96 -14.76
N ASP A 176 -9.76 8.25 -15.58
CA ASP A 176 -9.66 6.78 -15.60
C ASP A 176 -8.32 6.34 -16.21
N TRP A 177 -7.82 5.17 -15.76
CA TRP A 177 -6.61 4.59 -16.33
C TRP A 177 -6.85 4.20 -17.80
N PRO A 178 -6.06 4.70 -18.76
CA PRO A 178 -6.42 4.60 -20.18
C PRO A 178 -5.95 3.31 -20.86
N PHE A 179 -5.53 2.32 -20.09
CA PHE A 179 -5.06 1.04 -20.62
C PHE A 179 -5.90 -0.10 -20.05
N ARG A 180 -6.41 -0.94 -20.92
CA ARG A 180 -7.07 -2.17 -20.52
C ARG A 180 -6.06 -3.16 -19.94
N TYR A 181 -6.35 -3.71 -18.76
CA TYR A 181 -5.48 -4.73 -18.15
C TYR A 181 -6.29 -5.69 -17.26
N ARG A 182 -5.69 -6.85 -17.00
CA ARG A 182 -6.16 -7.79 -16.00
C ARG A 182 -5.12 -7.89 -14.91
N ALA A 183 -5.56 -7.91 -13.64
CA ALA A 183 -4.75 -8.26 -12.50
C ALA A 183 -5.30 -9.51 -11.80
N ARG A 184 -4.42 -10.26 -11.16
CA ARG A 184 -4.75 -11.43 -10.34
C ARG A 184 -3.95 -11.36 -9.05
N GLN A 185 -4.59 -11.75 -7.95
CA GLN A 185 -3.95 -12.13 -6.71
C GLN A 185 -4.26 -13.59 -6.42
N ARG A 186 -3.23 -14.42 -6.21
CA ARG A 186 -3.38 -15.71 -5.57
C ARG A 186 -2.89 -15.59 -4.14
N ILE A 187 -3.79 -15.81 -3.19
CA ILE A 187 -3.50 -15.77 -1.77
C ILE A 187 -3.56 -17.20 -1.24
N GLU A 188 -2.51 -17.63 -0.51
CA GLU A 188 -2.37 -19.00 -0.04
C GLU A 188 -1.70 -19.07 1.33
N LEU A 189 -2.26 -19.88 2.23
CA LEU A 189 -1.63 -20.28 3.48
C LEU A 189 -0.96 -21.64 3.26
N ARG A 190 0.36 -21.69 3.24
CA ARG A 190 1.14 -22.91 3.10
C ARG A 190 2.48 -22.83 3.84
N GLY A 191 2.99 -23.97 4.33
CA GLY A 191 4.31 -24.01 4.97
C GLY A 191 4.45 -23.09 6.18
N GLY A 192 3.34 -22.79 6.89
CA GLY A 192 3.37 -21.88 8.04
C GLY A 192 3.48 -20.40 7.66
N ALA A 193 3.21 -20.03 6.41
CA ALA A 193 3.32 -18.66 5.91
C ALA A 193 2.08 -18.26 5.08
N LEU A 194 1.84 -16.95 4.97
CA LEU A 194 0.96 -16.35 4.00
C LEU A 194 1.77 -16.03 2.75
N HIS A 195 1.32 -16.52 1.61
CA HIS A 195 1.87 -16.23 0.28
C HIS A 195 0.87 -15.44 -0.53
N ILE A 196 1.33 -14.42 -1.22
CA ILE A 196 0.56 -13.63 -2.18
C ILE A 196 1.34 -13.57 -3.49
N THR A 197 0.78 -14.12 -4.56
CA THR A 197 1.32 -13.95 -5.91
C THR A 197 0.48 -12.90 -6.62
N LEU A 198 1.11 -11.84 -7.09
CA LEU A 198 0.51 -10.78 -7.88
C LEU A 198 0.87 -10.98 -9.34
N SER A 199 -0.09 -10.90 -10.24
CA SER A 199 0.19 -10.83 -11.66
C SER A 199 -0.68 -9.79 -12.36
N ALA A 200 -0.16 -9.26 -13.47
CA ALA A 200 -0.91 -8.37 -14.35
C ALA A 200 -0.55 -8.60 -15.80
N ARG A 201 -1.57 -8.53 -16.68
CA ARG A 201 -1.43 -8.64 -18.12
C ARG A 201 -1.96 -7.40 -18.81
N ASN A 202 -1.15 -6.82 -19.71
CA ASN A 202 -1.60 -5.77 -20.61
C ASN A 202 -2.56 -6.34 -21.64
N LEU A 203 -3.81 -5.89 -21.64
CA LEU A 203 -4.85 -6.25 -22.60
C LEU A 203 -5.12 -5.14 -23.62
N ALA A 204 -4.42 -3.99 -23.51
CA ALA A 204 -4.48 -2.94 -24.52
C ALA A 204 -3.70 -3.34 -25.78
N ASP A 205 -3.97 -2.66 -26.88
CA ASP A 205 -3.28 -2.80 -28.16
C ASP A 205 -1.98 -2.00 -28.27
N ARG A 206 -1.57 -1.36 -27.17
CA ARG A 206 -0.37 -0.50 -27.05
C ARG A 206 0.41 -0.79 -25.76
N PRO A 207 1.70 -0.39 -25.70
CA PRO A 207 2.48 -0.48 -24.48
C PRO A 207 1.80 0.22 -23.31
N MET A 208 1.91 -0.34 -22.11
CA MET A 208 1.33 0.16 -20.86
C MET A 208 2.42 0.36 -19.81
N PRO A 209 2.57 1.55 -19.20
CA PRO A 209 3.45 1.74 -18.06
C PRO A 209 2.86 1.03 -16.86
N PHE A 210 3.71 0.42 -16.01
CA PHE A 210 3.20 -0.48 -14.99
C PHE A 210 4.09 -0.57 -13.76
N GLY A 211 3.44 -0.74 -12.61
CA GLY A 211 4.03 -1.13 -11.35
C GLY A 211 3.00 -1.84 -10.48
N MET A 212 3.46 -2.60 -9.49
CA MET A 212 2.60 -3.30 -8.53
C MET A 212 3.22 -3.34 -7.14
N GLY A 213 2.39 -3.57 -6.13
CA GLY A 213 2.80 -3.66 -4.74
C GLY A 213 1.72 -4.22 -3.84
N HIS A 214 2.04 -4.23 -2.56
CA HIS A 214 1.08 -4.55 -1.50
C HIS A 214 1.27 -3.61 -0.33
N HIS A 215 0.18 -3.20 0.32
CA HIS A 215 0.16 -2.17 1.36
C HIS A 215 -0.26 -2.75 2.73
N PRO A 216 0.64 -3.50 3.40
CA PRO A 216 0.33 -4.11 4.69
C PRO A 216 0.47 -3.11 5.85
N TYR A 217 -0.50 -3.15 6.75
CA TYR A 217 -0.46 -2.47 8.05
C TYR A 217 -0.05 -3.45 9.14
N TYR A 218 0.88 -3.04 9.98
CA TYR A 218 1.38 -3.85 11.07
C TYR A 218 0.92 -3.33 12.43
N PRO A 219 0.71 -4.20 13.43
CA PRO A 219 0.58 -3.75 14.81
C PRO A 219 1.80 -2.93 15.22
N ARG A 220 1.59 -1.75 15.84
CA ARG A 220 2.65 -0.87 16.32
C ARG A 220 2.59 -0.80 17.85
N THR A 221 3.67 -1.19 18.51
CA THR A 221 3.90 -1.06 19.95
C THR A 221 5.17 -0.25 20.18
N ALA A 222 5.41 0.21 21.40
CA ALA A 222 6.65 0.92 21.76
C ALA A 222 7.92 0.05 21.55
N ALA A 223 7.76 -1.28 21.63
CA ALA A 223 8.85 -2.23 21.42
C ALA A 223 9.06 -2.62 19.96
N THR A 224 8.14 -2.26 19.05
CA THR A 224 8.23 -2.64 17.63
C THR A 224 9.56 -2.25 17.02
N ARG A 225 10.15 -3.15 16.23
CA ARG A 225 11.39 -2.92 15.48
C ARG A 225 11.20 -3.34 14.02
N ILE A 226 11.72 -2.52 13.10
CA ILE A 226 11.71 -2.75 11.67
C ILE A 226 13.13 -3.02 11.21
N HIS A 227 13.38 -4.18 10.61
CA HIS A 227 14.66 -4.52 10.00
C HIS A 227 14.48 -4.67 8.49
N ALA A 228 15.26 -3.92 7.72
CA ALA A 228 15.34 -4.04 6.28
C ALA A 228 16.73 -3.62 5.78
N ASP A 229 17.31 -4.35 4.83
CA ASP A 229 18.51 -3.94 4.14
C ASP A 229 18.14 -3.14 2.89
N VAL A 230 18.38 -1.84 2.94
CA VAL A 230 18.12 -0.85 1.89
C VAL A 230 19.37 -0.01 1.68
N GLN A 231 19.54 0.62 0.50
CA GLN A 231 20.78 1.35 0.20
C GLN A 231 20.65 2.87 0.27
N ALA A 232 19.49 3.40 -0.14
CA ALA A 232 19.25 4.83 -0.15
C ALA A 232 17.77 5.13 0.04
N MET A 233 17.46 6.35 0.45
CA MET A 233 16.10 6.86 0.61
C MET A 233 15.79 7.90 -0.46
N TRP A 234 14.61 7.87 -1.02
CA TRP A 234 14.05 8.98 -1.75
C TRP A 234 13.59 10.06 -0.76
N HIS A 235 14.30 11.19 -0.76
CA HIS A 235 13.87 12.38 -0.02
C HIS A 235 12.63 12.95 -0.67
N ALA A 236 11.71 13.47 0.14
CA ALA A 236 10.43 13.98 -0.33
C ALA A 236 10.24 15.45 0.03
N ASP A 237 9.41 16.14 -0.73
CA ASP A 237 8.90 17.47 -0.41
C ASP A 237 7.69 17.40 0.56
N THR A 238 7.04 18.52 0.80
CA THR A 238 5.89 18.63 1.71
C THR A 238 4.64 17.90 1.20
N ASP A 239 4.57 17.60 -0.09
CA ASP A 239 3.49 16.83 -0.72
C ASP A 239 3.82 15.33 -0.80
N VAL A 240 4.92 14.92 -0.14
CA VAL A 240 5.44 13.54 -0.14
C VAL A 240 5.82 13.05 -1.55
N LEU A 241 6.24 13.98 -2.40
CA LEU A 241 6.74 13.66 -3.73
C LEU A 241 8.27 13.61 -3.74
N PRO A 242 8.89 12.68 -4.48
CA PRO A 242 10.33 12.51 -4.45
C PRO A 242 11.07 13.71 -5.03
N THR A 243 12.13 14.13 -4.37
CA THR A 243 13.02 15.22 -4.81
C THR A 243 14.37 14.69 -5.30
N HIS A 244 14.99 13.79 -4.55
CA HIS A 244 16.26 13.16 -4.93
C HIS A 244 16.48 11.87 -4.14
N LEU A 245 17.28 10.97 -4.70
CA LEU A 245 17.75 9.76 -4.03
C LEU A 245 19.06 10.04 -3.32
N GLY A 246 19.16 9.71 -2.04
CA GLY A 246 20.36 9.99 -1.27
C GLY A 246 20.48 9.21 0.04
N PRO A 247 21.59 9.43 0.78
CA PRO A 247 21.77 8.86 2.11
C PRO A 247 20.81 9.52 3.10
N HIS A 248 20.36 8.74 4.09
CA HIS A 248 19.57 9.22 5.22
C HIS A 248 19.83 8.33 6.43
N PRO A 249 19.84 8.84 7.68
CA PRO A 249 20.07 8.04 8.88
C PRO A 249 19.10 6.85 9.05
N ALA A 250 17.87 6.94 8.52
CA ALA A 250 16.91 5.85 8.54
C ALA A 250 17.41 4.59 7.80
N VAL A 251 18.31 4.73 6.81
CA VAL A 251 18.90 3.59 6.07
C VAL A 251 19.70 2.71 7.03
N ASP A 252 20.58 3.29 7.82
CA ASP A 252 21.37 2.54 8.79
C ASP A 252 20.53 2.07 9.98
N ALA A 253 19.55 2.87 10.40
CA ALA A 253 18.61 2.48 11.45
C ALA A 253 17.76 1.26 11.04
N LEU A 254 17.26 1.18 9.80
CA LEU A 254 16.54 0.01 9.29
C LEU A 254 17.40 -1.25 9.31
N ARG A 255 18.70 -1.15 8.97
CA ARG A 255 19.61 -2.28 9.07
C ARG A 255 19.84 -2.74 10.51
N ALA A 256 19.88 -1.80 11.45
CA ALA A 256 20.11 -2.05 12.87
C ALA A 256 18.86 -2.47 13.65
N GLY A 257 17.67 -2.24 13.10
CA GLY A 257 16.40 -2.46 13.82
C GLY A 257 15.77 -1.14 14.28
N MET A 258 15.21 -0.41 13.35
CA MET A 258 14.60 0.91 13.57
C MET A 258 13.33 0.83 14.43
N SER A 259 13.23 1.69 15.45
CA SER A 259 11.92 1.98 16.06
C SER A 259 11.05 2.77 15.09
N PRO A 260 9.75 2.48 14.96
CA PRO A 260 8.84 3.31 14.16
C PRO A 260 8.78 4.79 14.61
N ASP A 261 9.16 5.08 15.85
CA ASP A 261 9.18 6.43 16.42
C ASP A 261 10.50 7.19 16.19
N ALA A 262 11.49 6.53 15.54
CA ALA A 262 12.81 7.15 15.34
C ALA A 262 12.80 8.28 14.30
N PHE A 263 11.91 8.20 13.32
CA PHE A 263 11.78 9.16 12.23
C PHE A 263 10.32 9.29 11.81
N ASP A 264 9.95 10.46 11.31
CA ASP A 264 8.67 10.73 10.66
C ASP A 264 8.81 10.34 9.19
N LEU A 265 8.33 9.14 8.82
CA LEU A 265 8.55 8.56 7.49
C LEU A 265 7.23 8.36 6.72
N ASP A 266 7.23 8.82 5.48
CA ASP A 266 6.40 8.38 4.35
C ASP A 266 7.30 8.35 3.12
N ASN A 267 8.27 7.42 3.10
CA ASN A 267 9.35 7.44 2.14
C ASN A 267 9.58 6.11 1.45
N ASN A 268 10.03 6.21 0.21
CA ASN A 268 10.48 5.09 -0.60
C ASN A 268 11.98 4.87 -0.41
N PHE A 269 12.37 3.61 -0.22
CA PHE A 269 13.76 3.16 -0.13
C PHE A 269 14.11 2.28 -1.33
N SER A 270 15.29 2.48 -1.92
CA SER A 270 15.75 1.76 -3.11
C SER A 270 16.78 0.69 -2.81
N ASN A 271 16.95 -0.23 -3.75
CA ASN A 271 17.87 -1.37 -3.66
C ASN A 271 17.63 -2.18 -2.37
N TRP A 272 16.38 -2.46 -2.09
CA TRP A 272 15.96 -3.33 -1.01
C TRP A 272 16.37 -4.78 -1.29
N SER A 273 16.86 -5.49 -0.27
CA SER A 273 17.27 -6.90 -0.37
C SER A 273 16.10 -7.88 -0.55
N ARG A 274 14.88 -7.39 -0.68
CA ARG A 274 13.62 -8.16 -0.77
C ARG A 274 13.33 -9.00 0.47
N ALA A 275 13.87 -8.56 1.62
CA ALA A 275 13.56 -9.14 2.92
C ALA A 275 13.43 -8.02 3.96
N ALA A 276 12.36 -8.08 4.76
CA ALA A 276 12.15 -7.23 5.91
C ALA A 276 11.58 -8.03 7.08
N THR A 277 11.85 -7.58 8.29
CA THR A 277 11.30 -8.20 9.51
C THR A 277 10.70 -7.14 10.39
N ILE A 278 9.45 -7.37 10.79
CA ILE A 278 8.79 -6.61 11.84
C ILE A 278 8.86 -7.48 13.11
N ALA A 279 9.51 -6.96 14.15
CA ALA A 279 9.70 -7.68 15.40
C ALA A 279 8.97 -6.97 16.55
N TRP A 280 8.40 -7.77 17.44
CA TRP A 280 7.80 -7.36 18.71
C TRP A 280 8.51 -8.11 19.85
N PRO A 281 9.68 -7.57 20.30
CA PRO A 281 10.51 -8.26 21.30
C PRO A 281 9.80 -8.52 22.64
N ASP A 282 8.94 -7.58 23.06
CA ASP A 282 8.11 -7.70 24.25
C ASP A 282 7.09 -8.85 24.19
N GLU A 283 6.70 -9.26 22.98
CA GLU A 283 5.82 -10.39 22.73
C GLU A 283 6.57 -11.64 22.21
N ARG A 284 7.90 -11.59 22.14
CA ARG A 284 8.78 -12.67 21.67
C ARG A 284 8.34 -13.23 20.32
N ARG A 285 8.02 -12.35 19.38
CA ARG A 285 7.57 -12.71 18.03
C ARG A 285 8.11 -11.77 16.96
N LYS A 286 8.14 -12.28 15.74
CA LYS A 286 8.51 -11.52 14.55
C LYS A 286 7.78 -12.04 13.32
N LEU A 287 7.56 -11.17 12.36
CA LEU A 287 6.99 -11.47 11.06
C LEU A 287 8.02 -11.13 9.99
N THR A 288 8.50 -12.14 9.27
CA THR A 288 9.45 -11.93 8.17
C THR A 288 8.71 -11.87 6.85
N MET A 289 8.86 -10.76 6.15
CA MET A 289 8.40 -10.55 4.79
C MET A 289 9.53 -10.85 3.81
N ARG A 290 9.21 -11.55 2.72
CA ARG A 290 10.11 -11.77 1.57
C ARG A 290 9.38 -11.50 0.28
N ALA A 291 10.12 -11.06 -0.73
CA ALA A 291 9.61 -10.75 -2.06
C ALA A 291 10.52 -11.29 -3.14
N ASP A 292 9.93 -11.62 -4.29
CA ASP A 292 10.68 -11.94 -5.51
C ASP A 292 11.05 -10.65 -6.28
N ALA A 293 11.92 -10.76 -7.28
CA ALA A 293 12.04 -9.70 -8.28
C ALA A 293 10.68 -9.54 -9.02
N PRO A 294 10.27 -8.32 -9.38
CA PRO A 294 11.01 -7.06 -9.33
C PRO A 294 10.69 -6.16 -8.12
N PHE A 295 10.31 -6.68 -6.97
CA PHE A 295 10.07 -5.87 -5.77
C PHE A 295 11.39 -5.35 -5.20
N ASP A 296 11.99 -4.35 -5.85
CA ASP A 296 13.30 -3.79 -5.48
C ASP A 296 13.21 -2.52 -4.63
N HIS A 297 12.00 -2.07 -4.34
CA HIS A 297 11.70 -0.88 -3.56
C HIS A 297 10.88 -1.23 -2.31
N LEU A 298 11.08 -0.45 -1.25
CA LEU A 298 10.36 -0.58 0.00
C LEU A 298 9.81 0.79 0.41
N VAL A 299 8.51 0.90 0.64
CA VAL A 299 7.94 2.07 1.31
C VAL A 299 7.90 1.80 2.80
N VAL A 300 8.33 2.77 3.59
CA VAL A 300 8.10 2.77 5.04
C VAL A 300 7.24 3.98 5.37
N PHE A 301 6.03 3.70 5.84
CA PHE A 301 5.10 4.69 6.35
C PHE A 301 4.99 4.49 7.87
N ALA A 302 5.62 5.39 8.61
CA ALA A 302 5.68 5.38 10.06
C ALA A 302 5.62 6.84 10.57
N PRO A 303 4.47 7.50 10.45
CA PRO A 303 4.34 8.90 10.84
C PRO A 303 4.52 9.06 12.35
N ALA A 304 5.12 10.18 12.75
CA ALA A 304 5.36 10.50 14.15
C ALA A 304 4.02 10.69 14.89
N ASN A 305 3.92 10.07 16.07
CA ASN A 305 2.72 10.14 16.93
C ASN A 305 1.43 9.58 16.31
N ASP A 306 1.55 8.74 15.29
CA ASP A 306 0.44 8.03 14.65
C ASP A 306 0.57 6.52 14.91
N PRO A 307 -0.52 5.80 15.23
CA PRO A 307 -0.46 4.36 15.48
C PRO A 307 -0.23 3.53 14.22
N GLN A 308 -0.24 4.12 13.04
CA GLN A 308 -0.07 3.41 11.79
C GLN A 308 1.39 3.03 11.55
N LEU A 309 1.57 1.87 10.96
CA LEU A 309 2.86 1.36 10.50
C LEU A 309 2.66 0.51 9.26
N CYS A 310 3.25 0.95 8.15
CA CYS A 310 3.32 0.17 6.92
C CYS A 310 4.77 -0.05 6.50
N VAL A 311 5.05 -1.24 5.98
CA VAL A 311 6.32 -1.60 5.34
C VAL A 311 5.95 -2.35 4.06
N GLU A 312 6.01 -1.65 2.94
CA GLU A 312 5.33 -2.02 1.70
C GLU A 312 6.33 -2.49 0.64
N PRO A 313 6.23 -3.74 0.19
CA PRO A 313 6.99 -4.20 -0.96
C PRO A 313 6.35 -3.64 -2.24
N VAL A 314 7.13 -2.88 -3.01
CA VAL A 314 6.66 -2.23 -4.25
C VAL A 314 7.68 -2.39 -5.37
N THR A 315 7.21 -2.37 -6.62
CA THR A 315 8.09 -2.49 -7.79
C THR A 315 8.57 -1.14 -8.32
N ASN A 316 8.03 -0.03 -7.80
CA ASN A 316 8.38 1.31 -8.26
C ASN A 316 8.40 2.31 -7.10
N THR A 317 9.18 3.39 -7.28
CA THR A 317 9.19 4.52 -6.36
C THR A 317 7.93 5.38 -6.54
N THR A 318 7.66 6.27 -5.57
CA THR A 318 6.65 7.34 -5.71
C THR A 318 6.94 8.15 -6.96
N ASP A 319 5.89 8.56 -7.68
CA ASP A 319 5.95 9.38 -8.90
C ASP A 319 6.82 8.79 -10.02
N CYS A 320 6.85 7.46 -10.12
CA CYS A 320 7.76 6.71 -10.99
C CYS A 320 7.64 7.06 -12.48
N PHE A 321 6.47 7.52 -12.93
CA PHE A 321 6.25 7.87 -14.33
C PHE A 321 6.76 9.29 -14.68
N ASN A 322 7.04 10.13 -13.68
CA ASN A 322 7.63 11.46 -13.81
C ASN A 322 9.06 11.52 -13.25
N ALA A 323 9.47 10.53 -12.46
CA ALA A 323 10.76 10.56 -11.77
C ALA A 323 11.92 10.49 -12.76
N VAL A 324 12.92 11.34 -12.53
CA VAL A 324 14.17 11.33 -13.29
C VAL A 324 15.16 10.40 -12.61
N GLY A 325 15.59 9.35 -13.30
CA GLY A 325 16.54 8.39 -12.76
C GLY A 325 16.72 7.19 -13.67
N THR A 326 17.61 6.28 -13.26
CA THR A 326 17.73 5.00 -13.95
C THR A 326 16.59 4.08 -13.55
N GLN A 327 16.21 3.15 -14.43
CA GLN A 327 15.19 2.12 -14.15
C GLN A 327 15.43 1.41 -12.81
N LYS A 328 16.69 1.15 -12.47
CA LYS A 328 17.09 0.53 -11.20
C LYS A 328 16.67 1.35 -9.98
N HIS A 329 16.64 2.67 -10.07
CA HIS A 329 16.32 3.55 -8.95
C HIS A 329 14.85 3.98 -8.92
N VAL A 330 14.19 3.98 -10.07
CA VAL A 330 12.79 4.39 -10.22
C VAL A 330 11.86 3.18 -10.18
N GLY A 331 12.28 2.07 -10.75
CA GLY A 331 11.47 0.84 -10.84
C GLY A 331 10.36 0.96 -11.89
N GLY A 332 9.35 0.12 -11.74
CA GLY A 332 8.28 -0.04 -12.71
C GLY A 332 8.77 -0.73 -14.00
N CYS A 333 7.88 -0.91 -14.94
CA CYS A 333 8.20 -1.46 -16.26
C CYS A 333 7.21 -0.95 -17.32
N VAL A 334 7.42 -1.36 -18.56
CA VAL A 334 6.46 -1.18 -19.65
C VAL A 334 6.06 -2.55 -20.15
N LEU A 335 4.78 -2.90 -20.01
CA LEU A 335 4.24 -4.15 -20.54
C LEU A 335 3.79 -3.95 -21.98
N GLN A 336 4.33 -4.77 -22.88
CA GLN A 336 3.89 -4.79 -24.27
C GLN A 336 2.49 -5.39 -24.40
N PRO A 337 1.75 -5.16 -25.51
CA PRO A 337 0.46 -5.81 -25.77
C PRO A 337 0.52 -7.33 -25.54
N GLY A 338 -0.35 -7.84 -24.66
CA GLY A 338 -0.40 -9.25 -24.28
C GLY A 338 0.67 -9.72 -23.30
N GLU A 339 1.65 -8.91 -22.97
CA GLU A 339 2.69 -9.25 -21.97
C GLU A 339 2.10 -9.36 -20.56
N GLU A 340 2.62 -10.30 -19.79
CA GLU A 340 2.23 -10.56 -18.42
C GLU A 340 3.45 -10.55 -17.51
N ILE A 341 3.29 -9.99 -16.31
CA ILE A 341 4.28 -10.02 -15.22
C ILE A 341 3.65 -10.74 -14.03
N GLU A 342 4.47 -11.53 -13.32
CA GLU A 342 4.06 -12.20 -12.08
C GLU A 342 5.22 -12.18 -11.09
N ALA A 343 4.92 -11.94 -9.80
CA ALA A 343 5.89 -12.03 -8.73
C ALA A 343 5.19 -12.32 -7.39
N ALA A 344 5.92 -12.96 -6.47
CA ALA A 344 5.37 -13.40 -5.21
C ALA A 344 5.95 -12.64 -4.00
N LEU A 345 5.11 -12.56 -2.98
CA LEU A 345 5.38 -12.04 -1.65
C LEU A 345 5.05 -13.12 -0.61
N SER A 346 5.73 -13.11 0.52
CA SER A 346 5.39 -14.00 1.64
C SER A 346 5.60 -13.35 2.99
N TRP A 347 4.77 -13.72 3.94
CA TRP A 347 4.87 -13.33 5.35
C TRP A 347 4.94 -14.59 6.20
N THR A 348 6.07 -14.79 6.86
CA THR A 348 6.34 -15.96 7.71
C THR A 348 6.32 -15.55 9.18
N PRO A 349 5.28 -15.92 9.93
CA PRO A 349 5.22 -15.81 11.38
C PRO A 349 6.32 -16.62 12.07
N ASN A 350 6.90 -16.05 13.12
CA ASN A 350 7.84 -16.75 14.00
C ASN A 350 7.61 -16.32 15.45
N ARG A 351 7.52 -17.29 16.35
CA ARG A 351 7.42 -17.11 17.81
C ARG A 351 8.62 -17.78 18.47
N GLU A 352 9.25 -17.10 19.43
CA GLU A 352 10.39 -17.57 20.21
C GLU A 352 9.97 -18.24 21.52
#